data_6431722cb442f98d1fa326d96c3ed103
#
_entry.id   6431722cb442f98d1fa326d96c3ed103
#
_cell.length_a   1.000
_cell.length_b   1.000
_cell.length_c   1.000
_cell.angle_alpha   90.00
_cell.angle_beta   90.00
_cell.angle_gamma   90.00
#
_symmetry.space_group_name_H-M   'P 1'
#
loop_
_entity.id
_entity.type
_entity.pdbx_description
1 polymer ?
#
loop_
_entity_poly.entity_id
_entity_poly.type
_entity_poly.pdbx_seq_one_letter_code
_entity_poly.pdbx_strand_id
1 'polypeptide(L)'
;MWHWRAIGVALFLLADQASAAAGRSREFPKTDFSIHSVPLSEIISGGPPRDGIPAIDRPEFVPVRLAGIPKTEPVISIEINGMARAYPFRVLIWHEIVNDVIDGVPIAVTYCPLCNAAVVFSRRVEGRVLDFGTTGRLRNSDLVMYDRQTESWWQQYTGEAIVGALTGMTLERLPARIESLALFRARFSAGEVLVAPKNRFRNYGGSPYPRYDSLKRPFLYSGRPPPGIAPLARVVSIGDRAWSLELLRRKKRIEAGDLVLTWRPGQNSALDEALIEQGRDVGNVVVRRRDGGRLVDVAYGVDFAFAFHAFYPDAEIVTE
;
A
#
# COMPACT_ATOMS: atom_id res chain seq x y z
N MET A 1 25.95 37.82 27.74
CA MET A 1 25.90 36.35 28.03
C MET A 1 24.83 35.59 27.26
N TRP A 2 24.42 35.99 26.04
CA TRP A 2 23.34 35.32 25.29
C TRP A 2 23.77 34.61 24.01
N HIS A 3 25.02 34.74 23.57
CA HIS A 3 25.47 34.10 22.30
C HIS A 3 25.95 32.65 22.42
N TRP A 4 26.20 32.13 23.60
CA TRP A 4 26.74 30.75 23.79
C TRP A 4 25.66 29.67 23.80
N ARG A 5 24.40 30.00 24.08
CA ARG A 5 23.32 29.00 24.06
C ARG A 5 22.84 28.62 22.65
N ALA A 6 22.88 29.58 21.71
CA ALA A 6 22.47 29.32 20.33
C ALA A 6 23.46 28.42 19.56
N ILE A 7 24.76 28.54 19.84
CA ILE A 7 25.80 27.73 19.19
C ILE A 7 25.73 26.26 19.66
N GLY A 8 25.45 26.02 20.94
CA GLY A 8 25.32 24.67 21.48
C GLY A 8 24.15 23.88 20.89
N VAL A 9 22.99 24.51 20.70
CA VAL A 9 21.80 23.85 20.11
C VAL A 9 22.02 23.54 18.62
N ALA A 10 22.66 24.44 17.88
CA ALA A 10 22.96 24.22 16.46
C ALA A 10 23.98 23.08 16.26
N LEU A 11 24.99 22.96 17.12
CA LEU A 11 25.97 21.88 17.09
C LEU A 11 25.36 20.52 17.44
N PHE A 12 24.41 20.44 18.39
CA PHE A 12 23.68 19.20 18.72
C PHE A 12 22.77 18.77 17.58
N LEU A 13 22.06 19.68 16.93
CA LEU A 13 21.19 19.36 15.79
C LEU A 13 22.00 18.88 14.57
N LEU A 14 23.16 19.47 14.31
CA LEU A 14 24.05 19.05 13.22
C LEU A 14 24.68 17.68 13.50
N ALA A 15 25.06 17.37 14.74
CA ALA A 15 25.58 16.08 15.13
C ALA A 15 24.53 14.96 15.02
N ASP A 16 23.29 15.25 15.38
CA ASP A 16 22.18 14.28 15.28
C ASP A 16 21.81 13.98 13.82
N GLN A 17 21.79 15.00 12.96
CA GLN A 17 21.58 14.81 11.51
C GLN A 17 22.71 14.06 10.84
N ALA A 18 23.96 14.32 11.20
CA ALA A 18 25.13 13.61 10.69
C ALA A 18 25.14 12.12 11.12
N SER A 19 24.75 11.84 12.37
CA SER A 19 24.61 10.48 12.89
C SER A 19 23.50 9.70 12.18
N ALA A 20 22.34 10.33 11.94
CA ALA A 20 21.22 9.75 11.22
C ALA A 20 21.57 9.51 9.73
N ALA A 21 22.32 10.41 9.10
CA ALA A 21 22.79 10.26 7.73
C ALA A 21 23.78 9.09 7.62
N ALA A 22 24.76 9.00 8.53
CA ALA A 22 25.73 7.90 8.58
C ALA A 22 25.06 6.54 8.83
N GLY A 23 24.01 6.50 9.67
CA GLY A 23 23.20 5.29 9.89
C GLY A 23 22.50 4.83 8.63
N ARG A 24 21.87 5.74 7.89
CA ARG A 24 21.21 5.43 6.59
C ARG A 24 22.20 4.88 5.57
N SER A 25 23.34 5.52 5.41
CA SER A 25 24.37 5.08 4.45
C SER A 25 24.98 3.73 4.77
N ARG A 26 25.05 3.34 6.05
CA ARG A 26 25.48 1.97 6.43
C ARG A 26 24.43 0.91 6.11
N GLU A 27 23.15 1.25 6.29
CA GLU A 27 22.04 0.34 6.04
C GLU A 27 21.74 0.18 4.53
N PHE A 28 21.99 1.24 3.73
CA PHE A 28 21.79 1.30 2.29
C PHE A 28 23.05 1.84 1.59
N PRO A 29 24.10 1.01 1.43
CA PRO A 29 25.41 1.45 0.94
C PRO A 29 25.42 1.87 -0.54
N LYS A 30 24.46 1.43 -1.35
CA LYS A 30 24.35 1.83 -2.77
C LYS A 30 23.54 3.12 -2.96
N THR A 31 22.82 3.58 -1.95
CA THR A 31 21.94 4.74 -2.07
C THR A 31 22.74 6.03 -1.98
N ASP A 32 22.67 6.84 -3.03
CA ASP A 32 23.12 8.23 -2.96
C ASP A 32 22.00 9.11 -2.38
N PHE A 33 22.14 9.46 -1.11
CA PHE A 33 21.16 10.30 -0.41
C PHE A 33 21.20 11.78 -0.80
N SER A 34 22.16 12.21 -1.64
CA SER A 34 22.15 13.56 -2.20
C SER A 34 21.15 13.70 -3.35
N ILE A 35 20.72 12.57 -3.95
CA ILE A 35 19.73 12.53 -5.03
C ILE A 35 18.38 12.18 -4.41
N HIS A 36 17.49 13.16 -4.29
CA HIS A 36 16.15 12.95 -3.73
C HIS A 36 15.15 13.98 -4.28
N SER A 37 13.89 13.59 -4.43
CA SER A 37 12.78 14.45 -4.88
C SER A 37 11.93 15.00 -3.73
N VAL A 38 12.15 14.51 -2.50
CA VAL A 38 11.43 14.91 -1.30
C VAL A 38 12.40 15.23 -0.17
N PRO A 39 12.07 16.12 0.79
CA PRO A 39 12.91 16.35 1.96
C PRO A 39 13.17 15.06 2.73
N LEU A 40 14.42 14.71 2.98
CA LEU A 40 14.77 13.49 3.75
C LEU A 40 14.24 13.53 5.20
N SER A 41 13.95 14.70 5.73
CA SER A 41 13.33 14.91 7.03
C SER A 41 11.87 14.43 7.11
N GLU A 42 11.18 14.31 5.96
CA GLU A 42 9.83 13.73 5.90
C GLU A 42 9.84 12.20 6.00
N ILE A 43 10.99 11.57 5.79
CA ILE A 43 11.15 10.11 5.83
C ILE A 43 11.60 9.71 7.24
N ILE A 44 10.64 9.20 8.02
CA ILE A 44 10.82 8.85 9.43
C ILE A 44 10.95 7.34 9.63
N SER A 45 11.47 6.92 10.78
CA SER A 45 11.50 5.50 11.15
C SER A 45 10.09 4.98 11.42
N GLY A 46 9.74 3.83 10.86
CA GLY A 46 8.53 3.06 11.18
C GLY A 46 8.72 2.09 12.34
N GLY A 47 9.94 2.00 12.89
CA GLY A 47 10.31 1.09 13.98
C GLY A 47 11.17 -0.09 13.50
N PRO A 48 10.70 -0.98 12.61
CA PRO A 48 11.52 -2.08 12.10
C PRO A 48 12.75 -1.59 11.31
N PRO A 49 13.87 -2.32 11.31
CA PRO A 49 15.00 -2.03 10.44
C PRO A 49 14.70 -2.44 8.98
N ARG A 50 15.65 -2.20 8.08
CA ARG A 50 15.62 -2.74 6.70
C ARG A 50 15.25 -4.22 6.70
N ASP A 51 14.27 -4.62 5.90
CA ASP A 51 13.71 -5.97 5.81
C ASP A 51 13.24 -6.58 7.15
N GLY A 52 13.04 -5.75 8.19
CA GLY A 52 12.46 -6.18 9.47
C GLY A 52 11.00 -6.66 9.30
N ILE A 53 10.30 -6.15 8.28
CA ILE A 53 9.11 -6.73 7.69
C ILE A 53 9.55 -7.38 6.38
N PRO A 54 9.81 -8.70 6.36
CA PRO A 54 10.44 -9.33 5.21
C PRO A 54 9.48 -9.49 4.04
N ALA A 55 9.84 -8.99 2.87
CA ALA A 55 9.12 -9.25 1.63
C ALA A 55 9.10 -10.76 1.29
N ILE A 56 8.08 -11.19 0.55
CA ILE A 56 7.98 -12.56 0.02
C ILE A 56 8.55 -12.56 -1.40
N ASP A 57 9.71 -13.22 -1.58
CA ASP A 57 10.41 -13.30 -2.88
C ASP A 57 10.16 -14.62 -3.61
N ARG A 58 9.65 -15.61 -2.91
CA ARG A 58 9.30 -16.94 -3.45
C ARG A 58 7.89 -17.29 -2.98
N PRO A 59 6.86 -16.66 -3.56
CA PRO A 59 5.50 -16.92 -3.15
C PRO A 59 5.06 -18.33 -3.53
N GLU A 60 4.41 -19.02 -2.59
CA GLU A 60 3.77 -20.31 -2.82
C GLU A 60 2.26 -20.12 -2.93
N PHE A 61 1.61 -20.87 -3.81
CA PHE A 61 0.19 -20.74 -4.05
C PHE A 61 -0.52 -22.11 -3.95
N VAL A 62 -1.81 -22.04 -3.65
CA VAL A 62 -2.71 -23.19 -3.72
C VAL A 62 -3.93 -22.84 -4.58
N PRO A 63 -4.56 -23.82 -5.24
CA PRO A 63 -5.84 -23.59 -5.91
C PRO A 63 -6.86 -22.97 -4.96
N VAL A 64 -7.66 -22.00 -5.42
CA VAL A 64 -8.61 -21.24 -4.58
C VAL A 64 -9.58 -22.14 -3.80
N ARG A 65 -9.91 -23.33 -4.33
CA ARG A 65 -10.77 -24.31 -3.63
C ARG A 65 -10.11 -24.92 -2.38
N LEU A 66 -8.78 -24.86 -2.27
CA LEU A 66 -7.97 -25.43 -1.19
C LEU A 66 -7.41 -24.36 -0.24
N ALA A 67 -7.72 -23.08 -0.43
CA ALA A 67 -7.13 -21.98 0.32
C ALA A 67 -7.39 -22.03 1.84
N GLY A 68 -8.51 -22.64 2.28
CA GLY A 68 -8.79 -22.87 3.71
C GLY A 68 -8.94 -21.60 4.56
N ILE A 69 -9.23 -20.44 3.96
CA ILE A 69 -9.39 -19.15 4.64
C ILE A 69 -10.83 -18.64 4.49
N PRO A 70 -11.29 -17.71 5.37
CA PRO A 70 -12.67 -17.20 5.35
C PRO A 70 -13.09 -16.61 4.00
N LYS A 71 -14.35 -16.78 3.64
CA LYS A 71 -14.91 -16.26 2.39
C LYS A 71 -14.90 -14.71 2.32
N THR A 72 -14.96 -14.05 3.47
CA THR A 72 -14.94 -12.59 3.63
C THR A 72 -13.53 -12.01 3.75
N GLU A 73 -12.49 -12.85 3.72
CA GLU A 73 -11.09 -12.41 3.75
C GLU A 73 -10.82 -11.42 2.64
N PRO A 74 -10.30 -10.22 2.94
CA PRO A 74 -9.86 -9.28 1.92
C PRO A 74 -8.63 -9.82 1.20
N VAL A 75 -8.65 -9.72 -0.12
CA VAL A 75 -7.52 -10.12 -0.97
C VAL A 75 -7.23 -9.04 -2.01
N ILE A 76 -5.96 -8.84 -2.35
CA ILE A 76 -5.61 -8.19 -3.62
C ILE A 76 -5.68 -9.26 -4.68
N SER A 77 -6.46 -9.05 -5.72
CA SER A 77 -6.58 -9.98 -6.85
C SER A 77 -6.18 -9.33 -8.15
N ILE A 78 -5.43 -10.07 -8.95
CA ILE A 78 -4.99 -9.66 -10.29
C ILE A 78 -5.10 -10.85 -11.24
N GLU A 79 -5.44 -10.54 -12.49
CA GLU A 79 -5.45 -11.49 -13.60
C GLU A 79 -4.52 -10.96 -14.69
N ILE A 80 -3.62 -11.82 -15.19
CA ILE A 80 -2.70 -11.53 -16.27
C ILE A 80 -2.73 -12.72 -17.23
N ASN A 81 -3.07 -12.48 -18.49
CA ASN A 81 -3.10 -13.48 -19.55
C ASN A 81 -3.93 -14.74 -19.20
N GLY A 82 -5.05 -14.58 -18.47
CA GLY A 82 -5.91 -15.67 -18.06
C GLY A 82 -5.49 -16.38 -16.77
N MET A 83 -4.33 -16.05 -16.20
CA MET A 83 -3.88 -16.56 -14.90
C MET A 83 -4.26 -15.57 -13.79
N ALA A 84 -5.08 -16.02 -12.84
CA ALA A 84 -5.57 -15.19 -11.74
C ALA A 84 -4.97 -15.61 -10.40
N ARG A 85 -4.45 -14.62 -9.65
CA ARG A 85 -3.91 -14.81 -8.29
C ARG A 85 -4.56 -13.88 -7.29
N ALA A 86 -4.72 -14.36 -6.07
CA ALA A 86 -5.19 -13.61 -4.92
C ALA A 86 -4.15 -13.62 -3.80
N TYR A 87 -3.93 -12.45 -3.21
CA TYR A 87 -2.96 -12.22 -2.13
C TYR A 87 -3.72 -11.77 -0.88
N PRO A 88 -3.95 -12.68 0.10
CA PRO A 88 -4.76 -12.39 1.28
C PRO A 88 -4.10 -11.35 2.20
N PHE A 89 -4.91 -10.44 2.74
CA PHE A 89 -4.42 -9.43 3.68
C PHE A 89 -3.85 -10.04 4.95
N ARG A 90 -4.34 -11.21 5.39
CA ARG A 90 -3.75 -11.95 6.52
C ARG A 90 -2.27 -12.30 6.33
N VAL A 91 -1.79 -12.34 5.08
CA VAL A 91 -0.38 -12.53 4.75
C VAL A 91 0.29 -11.17 4.54
N LEU A 92 -0.32 -10.32 3.72
CA LEU A 92 0.25 -9.02 3.36
C LEU A 92 0.46 -8.09 4.56
N ILE A 93 -0.39 -8.12 5.57
CA ILE A 93 -0.26 -7.29 6.78
C ILE A 93 1.02 -7.58 7.59
N TRP A 94 1.65 -8.74 7.35
CA TRP A 94 2.89 -9.17 7.99
C TRP A 94 4.12 -9.11 7.09
N HIS A 95 3.93 -8.89 5.79
CA HIS A 95 5.00 -8.94 4.79
C HIS A 95 5.06 -7.69 3.90
N GLU A 96 3.96 -6.98 3.77
CA GLU A 96 3.80 -5.72 3.03
C GLU A 96 4.13 -5.80 1.53
N ILE A 97 5.07 -6.65 1.10
CA ILE A 97 5.53 -6.78 -0.29
C ILE A 97 5.61 -8.25 -0.69
N VAL A 98 5.07 -8.58 -1.88
CA VAL A 98 5.29 -9.86 -2.55
C VAL A 98 5.87 -9.59 -3.93
N ASN A 99 7.10 -10.06 -4.19
CA ASN A 99 7.71 -10.08 -5.51
C ASN A 99 7.29 -11.37 -6.22
N ASP A 100 6.48 -11.25 -7.27
CA ASP A 100 5.92 -12.40 -7.98
C ASP A 100 6.14 -12.30 -9.49
N VAL A 101 5.84 -13.38 -10.21
CA VAL A 101 5.80 -13.46 -11.67
C VAL A 101 4.55 -14.23 -12.08
N ILE A 102 3.65 -13.58 -12.82
CA ILE A 102 2.45 -14.21 -13.39
C ILE A 102 2.63 -14.28 -14.90
N ASP A 103 2.64 -15.47 -15.45
CA ASP A 103 2.80 -15.70 -16.91
C ASP A 103 3.94 -14.87 -17.53
N GLY A 104 5.13 -14.89 -16.90
CA GLY A 104 6.30 -14.13 -17.37
C GLY A 104 6.27 -12.62 -17.09
N VAL A 105 5.20 -12.09 -16.50
CA VAL A 105 5.08 -10.68 -16.10
C VAL A 105 5.51 -10.52 -14.65
N PRO A 106 6.65 -9.84 -14.36
CA PRO A 106 7.09 -9.61 -13.00
C PRO A 106 6.28 -8.48 -12.36
N ILE A 107 5.70 -8.75 -11.17
CA ILE A 107 4.87 -7.82 -10.42
C ILE A 107 5.31 -7.70 -8.97
N ALA A 108 5.06 -6.54 -8.36
CA ALA A 108 5.13 -6.33 -6.92
C ALA A 108 3.72 -6.07 -6.39
N VAL A 109 3.24 -6.97 -5.54
CA VAL A 109 1.97 -6.77 -4.81
C VAL A 109 2.31 -6.16 -3.47
N THR A 110 1.78 -4.96 -3.19
CA THR A 110 2.15 -4.17 -2.02
C THR A 110 0.95 -3.79 -1.19
N TYR A 111 1.12 -3.74 0.14
CA TYR A 111 0.09 -3.30 1.07
C TYR A 111 0.70 -2.52 2.23
N CYS A 112 0.32 -1.27 2.38
CA CYS A 112 0.61 -0.46 3.58
C CYS A 112 -0.61 -0.45 4.50
N PRO A 113 -0.59 -1.15 5.66
CA PRO A 113 -1.73 -1.19 6.57
C PRO A 113 -2.11 0.18 7.14
N LEU A 114 -1.11 1.03 7.43
CA LEU A 114 -1.35 2.35 8.01
C LEU A 114 -2.12 3.29 7.08
N CYS A 115 -1.95 3.15 5.77
CA CYS A 115 -2.69 3.90 4.75
C CYS A 115 -3.89 3.15 4.19
N ASN A 116 -4.05 1.86 4.53
CA ASN A 116 -4.91 0.90 3.85
C ASN A 116 -4.67 0.87 2.33
N ALA A 117 -3.46 1.23 1.90
CA ALA A 117 -3.09 1.32 0.50
C ALA A 117 -2.60 -0.02 -0.02
N ALA A 118 -3.32 -0.57 -0.99
CA ALA A 118 -3.00 -1.81 -1.66
C ALA A 118 -2.78 -1.54 -3.15
N VAL A 119 -1.56 -1.74 -3.64
CA VAL A 119 -1.17 -1.40 -5.01
C VAL A 119 -0.37 -2.55 -5.62
N VAL A 120 -0.65 -2.86 -6.88
CA VAL A 120 0.16 -3.78 -7.67
C VAL A 120 0.93 -3.00 -8.73
N PHE A 121 2.22 -3.23 -8.79
CA PHE A 121 3.12 -2.59 -9.73
C PHE A 121 3.77 -3.59 -10.67
N SER A 122 4.04 -3.17 -11.92
CA SER A 122 5.04 -3.82 -12.75
C SER A 122 6.42 -3.62 -12.13
N ARG A 123 7.23 -4.70 -12.05
CA ARG A 123 8.61 -4.60 -11.59
C ARG A 123 9.61 -4.27 -12.69
N ARG A 124 9.14 -4.02 -13.92
CA ARG A 124 9.99 -3.65 -15.06
C ARG A 124 10.22 -2.13 -15.06
N VAL A 125 11.48 -1.74 -14.93
CA VAL A 125 11.93 -0.35 -14.97
C VAL A 125 13.14 -0.28 -15.90
N GLU A 126 13.09 0.49 -16.97
CA GLU A 126 14.19 0.67 -17.93
C GLU A 126 14.81 -0.66 -18.42
N GLY A 127 14.00 -1.64 -18.74
CA GLY A 127 14.45 -2.96 -19.20
C GLY A 127 14.99 -3.89 -18.10
N ARG A 128 15.04 -3.45 -16.85
CA ARG A 128 15.44 -4.26 -15.68
C ARG A 128 14.22 -4.79 -14.94
N VAL A 129 14.37 -5.89 -14.24
CA VAL A 129 13.40 -6.37 -13.26
C VAL A 129 13.94 -6.05 -11.87
N LEU A 130 13.16 -5.29 -11.09
CA LEU A 130 13.52 -4.92 -9.73
C LEU A 130 12.85 -5.84 -8.71
N ASP A 131 13.54 -6.14 -7.61
CA ASP A 131 13.01 -6.84 -6.45
C ASP A 131 12.90 -5.87 -5.29
N PHE A 132 11.72 -5.76 -4.70
CA PHE A 132 11.44 -4.78 -3.66
C PHE A 132 11.53 -5.39 -2.26
N GLY A 133 12.04 -4.58 -1.32
CA GLY A 133 12.07 -4.84 0.11
C GLY A 133 11.55 -3.65 0.90
N THR A 134 11.40 -3.81 2.22
CA THR A 134 10.97 -2.75 3.13
C THR A 134 12.16 -2.00 3.70
N THR A 135 12.11 -0.67 3.68
CA THR A 135 13.17 0.15 4.30
C THR A 135 13.03 0.21 5.82
N GLY A 136 11.86 -0.15 6.37
CA GLY A 136 11.49 0.16 7.75
C GLY A 136 11.20 1.65 7.98
N ARG A 137 11.02 2.42 6.92
CA ARG A 137 10.74 3.86 6.96
C ARG A 137 9.40 4.18 6.34
N LEU A 138 8.86 5.31 6.75
CA LEU A 138 7.58 5.83 6.30
C LEU A 138 7.73 7.29 5.87
N ARG A 139 6.93 7.71 4.89
CA ARG A 139 6.67 9.10 4.56
C ARG A 139 5.16 9.29 4.48
N ASN A 140 4.63 10.28 5.18
CA ASN A 140 3.17 10.46 5.31
C ASN A 140 2.45 9.22 5.85
N SER A 141 3.08 8.49 6.79
CA SER A 141 2.59 7.19 7.32
C SER A 141 2.52 6.06 6.29
N ASP A 142 2.97 6.28 5.07
CA ASP A 142 3.00 5.29 4.01
C ASP A 142 4.38 4.64 3.86
N LEU A 143 4.38 3.37 3.50
CA LEU A 143 5.57 2.54 3.31
C LEU A 143 6.53 3.15 2.29
N VAL A 144 7.78 3.31 2.68
CA VAL A 144 8.88 3.54 1.76
C VAL A 144 9.56 2.20 1.47
N MET A 145 9.42 1.72 0.23
CA MET A 145 10.08 0.51 -0.27
C MET A 145 11.50 0.85 -0.74
N TYR A 146 12.32 -0.16 -0.99
CA TYR A 146 13.56 0.00 -1.75
C TYR A 146 13.69 -1.12 -2.78
N ASP A 147 14.35 -0.87 -3.92
CA ASP A 147 14.77 -1.93 -4.83
C ASP A 147 16.13 -2.48 -4.43
N ARG A 148 16.33 -3.80 -4.52
CA ARG A 148 17.58 -4.48 -4.11
C ARG A 148 18.71 -4.29 -5.08
N GLN A 149 18.43 -3.89 -6.33
CA GLN A 149 19.41 -3.72 -7.39
C GLN A 149 20.20 -2.43 -7.19
N THR A 150 19.52 -1.30 -7.01
CA THR A 150 20.13 0.03 -6.88
C THR A 150 20.05 0.59 -5.45
N GLU A 151 19.22 0.00 -4.61
CA GLU A 151 18.82 0.50 -3.29
C GLU A 151 18.17 1.89 -3.34
N SER A 152 17.60 2.28 -4.50
CA SER A 152 16.74 3.47 -4.57
C SER A 152 15.49 3.27 -3.74
N TRP A 153 15.00 4.34 -3.11
CA TRP A 153 13.81 4.30 -2.26
C TRP A 153 12.57 4.76 -3.02
N TRP A 154 11.47 4.06 -2.82
CA TRP A 154 10.24 4.22 -3.57
C TRP A 154 9.06 4.46 -2.63
N GLN A 155 8.25 5.48 -2.92
CA GLN A 155 7.00 5.69 -2.22
C GLN A 155 5.96 4.65 -2.65
N GLN A 156 5.46 3.82 -1.74
CA GLN A 156 4.52 2.75 -2.09
C GLN A 156 3.19 3.32 -2.62
N TYR A 157 2.72 4.42 -2.06
CA TYR A 157 1.44 5.03 -2.45
C TYR A 157 1.45 5.52 -3.90
N THR A 158 2.48 6.20 -4.34
CA THR A 158 2.57 6.80 -5.69
C THR A 158 3.29 5.92 -6.69
N GLY A 159 4.17 5.02 -6.25
CA GLY A 159 5.07 4.26 -7.10
C GLY A 159 6.30 5.06 -7.56
N GLU A 160 6.53 6.24 -7.01
CA GLU A 160 7.67 7.09 -7.36
C GLU A 160 8.95 6.69 -6.63
N ALA A 161 10.08 6.67 -7.34
CA ALA A 161 11.40 6.64 -6.73
C ALA A 161 11.72 8.04 -6.19
N ILE A 162 11.92 8.11 -4.88
CA ILE A 162 12.07 9.39 -4.16
C ILE A 162 13.48 9.66 -3.63
N VAL A 163 14.35 8.64 -3.57
CA VAL A 163 15.75 8.77 -3.13
C VAL A 163 16.61 7.79 -3.90
N GLY A 164 17.83 8.20 -4.27
CA GLY A 164 18.85 7.37 -4.91
C GLY A 164 18.87 7.47 -6.44
N ALA A 165 19.57 6.55 -7.08
CA ALA A 165 19.90 6.61 -8.51
C ALA A 165 18.69 6.63 -9.45
N LEU A 166 17.55 6.07 -9.04
CA LEU A 166 16.32 6.01 -9.84
C LEU A 166 15.31 7.12 -9.49
N THR A 167 15.69 8.12 -8.68
CA THR A 167 14.82 9.23 -8.30
C THR A 167 14.14 9.87 -9.52
N GLY A 168 12.81 10.04 -9.45
CA GLY A 168 11.97 10.56 -10.53
C GLY A 168 11.36 9.50 -11.44
N MET A 169 11.85 8.24 -11.38
CA MET A 169 11.19 7.14 -12.06
C MET A 169 9.87 6.78 -11.36
N THR A 170 8.90 6.27 -12.13
CA THR A 170 7.60 5.85 -11.61
C THR A 170 7.27 4.43 -12.05
N LEU A 171 6.84 3.59 -11.12
CA LEU A 171 6.37 2.24 -11.40
C LEU A 171 4.99 2.29 -12.09
N GLU A 172 4.82 1.47 -13.10
CA GLU A 172 3.51 1.26 -13.73
C GLU A 172 2.57 0.54 -12.75
N ARG A 173 1.42 1.17 -12.45
CA ARG A 173 0.34 0.55 -11.67
C ARG A 173 -0.46 -0.40 -12.54
N LEU A 174 -0.65 -1.62 -12.09
CA LEU A 174 -1.45 -2.63 -12.78
C LEU A 174 -2.88 -2.66 -12.23
N PRO A 175 -3.90 -2.86 -13.07
CA PRO A 175 -5.27 -3.04 -12.62
C PRO A 175 -5.38 -4.26 -11.72
N ALA A 176 -5.72 -4.02 -10.45
CA ALA A 176 -5.96 -5.05 -9.45
C ALA A 176 -7.23 -4.70 -8.66
N ARG A 177 -7.84 -5.68 -8.02
CA ARG A 177 -9.02 -5.46 -7.18
C ARG A 177 -8.72 -5.77 -5.73
N ILE A 178 -9.30 -4.97 -4.83
CA ILE A 178 -9.44 -5.33 -3.43
C ILE A 178 -10.84 -5.91 -3.28
N GLU A 179 -10.93 -7.21 -3.08
CA GLU A 179 -12.21 -7.90 -3.00
C GLU A 179 -12.16 -9.04 -1.98
N SER A 180 -13.32 -9.58 -1.60
CA SER A 180 -13.37 -10.76 -0.77
C SER A 180 -12.94 -12.01 -1.54
N LEU A 181 -12.36 -13.00 -0.83
CA LEU A 181 -12.03 -14.29 -1.41
C LEU A 181 -13.24 -14.94 -2.12
N ALA A 182 -14.46 -14.74 -1.58
CA ALA A 182 -15.67 -15.25 -2.22
C ALA A 182 -15.87 -14.70 -3.62
N LEU A 183 -15.59 -13.41 -3.83
CA LEU A 183 -15.72 -12.77 -5.14
C LEU A 183 -14.63 -13.20 -6.11
N PHE A 184 -13.41 -13.26 -5.63
CA PHE A 184 -12.30 -13.80 -6.41
C PHE A 184 -12.63 -15.21 -6.90
N ARG A 185 -13.06 -16.12 -5.99
CA ARG A 185 -13.43 -17.49 -6.32
C ARG A 185 -14.58 -17.57 -7.32
N ALA A 186 -15.57 -16.67 -7.22
CA ALA A 186 -16.70 -16.63 -8.16
C ALA A 186 -16.28 -16.19 -9.56
N ARG A 187 -15.26 -15.34 -9.67
CA ARG A 187 -14.71 -14.91 -10.98
C ARG A 187 -13.71 -15.90 -11.56
N PHE A 188 -12.91 -16.55 -10.70
CA PHE A 188 -11.79 -17.38 -11.08
C PHE A 188 -11.78 -18.71 -10.31
N SER A 189 -12.60 -19.66 -10.76
CA SER A 189 -12.69 -20.99 -10.12
C SER A 189 -11.40 -21.80 -10.19
N ALA A 190 -10.54 -21.54 -11.19
CA ALA A 190 -9.20 -22.09 -11.35
C ALA A 190 -8.08 -21.20 -10.80
N GLY A 191 -8.43 -20.06 -10.18
CA GLY A 191 -7.46 -19.13 -9.62
C GLY A 191 -6.66 -19.70 -8.45
N GLU A 192 -5.55 -19.07 -8.15
CA GLU A 192 -4.61 -19.44 -7.10
C GLU A 192 -4.60 -18.41 -5.97
N VAL A 193 -4.32 -18.87 -4.75
CA VAL A 193 -4.26 -18.05 -3.55
C VAL A 193 -2.90 -18.20 -2.89
N LEU A 194 -2.24 -17.08 -2.61
CA LEU A 194 -0.99 -17.03 -1.86
C LEU A 194 -1.18 -17.65 -0.47
N VAL A 195 -0.29 -18.56 -0.10
CA VAL A 195 -0.22 -19.12 1.24
C VAL A 195 0.88 -18.45 2.08
N ALA A 196 0.70 -18.47 3.38
CA ALA A 196 1.69 -17.94 4.30
C ALA A 196 3.01 -18.74 4.23
N PRO A 197 4.18 -18.09 4.28
CA PRO A 197 5.47 -18.78 4.32
C PRO A 197 5.59 -19.71 5.52
N LYS A 198 5.97 -20.98 5.30
CA LYS A 198 5.98 -22.05 6.32
C LYS A 198 6.93 -21.78 7.51
N ASN A 199 8.00 -21.03 7.28
CA ASN A 199 9.08 -20.84 8.28
C ASN A 199 8.99 -19.49 9.03
N ARG A 200 7.83 -18.82 9.03
CA ARG A 200 7.65 -17.52 9.68
C ARG A 200 6.66 -17.64 10.84
N PHE A 201 7.12 -17.34 12.04
CA PHE A 201 6.28 -17.29 13.25
C PHE A 201 5.48 -15.97 13.25
N ARG A 202 4.49 -15.86 12.38
CA ARG A 202 3.54 -14.75 12.32
C ARG A 202 2.14 -15.28 12.62
N ASN A 203 1.31 -14.47 13.28
CA ASN A 203 -0.08 -14.80 13.55
C ASN A 203 -0.95 -14.52 12.31
N TYR A 204 -0.82 -15.35 11.27
CA TYR A 204 -1.60 -15.19 10.05
C TYR A 204 -3.09 -15.36 10.30
N GLY A 205 -3.88 -14.33 10.00
CA GLY A 205 -5.29 -14.20 10.35
C GLY A 205 -5.53 -13.25 11.50
N GLY A 206 -4.51 -12.98 12.34
CA GLY A 206 -4.51 -11.91 13.32
C GLY A 206 -4.02 -10.58 12.70
N SER A 207 -4.61 -9.48 13.15
CA SER A 207 -4.17 -8.13 12.79
C SER A 207 -3.25 -7.57 13.87
N PRO A 208 -2.04 -7.06 13.52
CA PRO A 208 -1.21 -6.30 14.46
C PRO A 208 -1.74 -4.88 14.71
N TYR A 209 -2.82 -4.48 14.02
CA TYR A 209 -3.42 -3.16 14.07
C TYR A 209 -4.92 -3.21 14.46
N PRO A 210 -5.32 -3.90 15.56
CA PRO A 210 -6.72 -3.97 15.93
C PRO A 210 -7.28 -2.57 16.23
N ARG A 211 -8.49 -2.29 15.74
CA ARG A 211 -9.22 -1.02 15.89
C ARG A 211 -8.53 0.20 15.27
N TYR A 212 -7.50 0.01 14.45
CA TYR A 212 -6.76 1.13 13.84
C TYR A 212 -7.67 2.00 12.96
N ASP A 213 -8.52 1.40 12.14
CA ASP A 213 -9.42 2.12 11.24
C ASP A 213 -10.62 2.80 11.94
N SER A 214 -10.67 2.72 13.28
CA SER A 214 -11.63 3.42 14.13
C SER A 214 -10.99 4.53 14.98
N LEU A 215 -9.68 4.76 14.86
CA LEU A 215 -8.99 5.81 15.58
C LEU A 215 -9.34 7.21 15.02
N LYS A 216 -9.16 8.24 15.84
CA LYS A 216 -9.34 9.63 15.42
C LYS A 216 -8.15 10.20 14.63
N ARG A 217 -6.96 9.62 14.81
CA ARG A 217 -5.72 10.08 14.19
C ARG A 217 -4.91 8.89 13.68
N PRO A 218 -4.33 8.99 12.48
CA PRO A 218 -3.44 7.96 11.96
C PRO A 218 -2.13 7.91 12.75
N PHE A 219 -1.51 6.73 12.80
CA PHE A 219 -0.18 6.57 13.39
C PHE A 219 0.88 7.22 12.51
N LEU A 220 1.94 7.76 13.12
CA LEU A 220 3.13 8.27 12.44
C LEU A 220 2.83 9.27 11.30
N TYR A 221 1.74 10.03 11.46
CA TYR A 221 1.34 11.08 10.53
C TYR A 221 1.26 12.43 11.25
N SER A 222 2.04 13.39 10.77
CA SER A 222 2.08 14.78 11.30
C SER A 222 1.48 15.80 10.34
N GLY A 223 0.98 15.36 9.18
CA GLY A 223 0.39 16.23 8.17
C GLY A 223 -0.99 16.76 8.57
N ARG A 224 -1.55 17.61 7.72
CA ARG A 224 -2.90 18.17 7.93
C ARG A 224 -3.96 17.11 7.65
N PRO A 225 -5.02 17.02 8.49
CA PRO A 225 -6.14 16.15 8.19
C PRO A 225 -6.90 16.63 6.95
N PRO A 226 -7.53 15.72 6.18
CA PRO A 226 -8.38 16.12 5.07
C PRO A 226 -9.58 16.93 5.56
N PRO A 227 -10.02 17.97 4.85
CA PRO A 227 -11.20 18.75 5.23
C PRO A 227 -12.48 17.95 5.02
N GLY A 228 -13.46 18.12 5.92
CA GLY A 228 -14.83 17.59 5.74
C GLY A 228 -15.00 16.07 5.89
N ILE A 229 -13.93 15.30 6.16
CA ILE A 229 -13.98 13.85 6.31
C ILE A 229 -13.03 13.38 7.42
N ALA A 230 -13.40 12.31 8.13
CA ALA A 230 -12.51 11.72 9.14
C ALA A 230 -11.23 11.18 8.49
N PRO A 231 -10.04 11.40 9.12
CA PRO A 231 -8.76 10.99 8.51
C PRO A 231 -8.67 9.51 8.13
N LEU A 232 -9.26 8.62 8.94
CA LEU A 232 -9.27 7.17 8.72
C LEU A 232 -10.56 6.67 8.06
N ALA A 233 -11.41 7.57 7.53
CA ALA A 233 -12.48 7.16 6.62
C ALA A 233 -11.87 6.62 5.32
N ARG A 234 -12.47 5.55 4.78
CA ARG A 234 -12.02 5.00 3.50
C ARG A 234 -12.53 5.84 2.34
N VAL A 235 -11.68 6.01 1.36
CA VAL A 235 -12.00 6.64 0.07
C VAL A 235 -11.66 5.68 -1.07
N VAL A 236 -12.36 5.81 -2.18
CA VAL A 236 -12.02 5.12 -3.43
C VAL A 236 -11.29 6.13 -4.30
N SER A 237 -10.01 5.89 -4.57
CA SER A 237 -9.12 6.82 -5.27
C SER A 237 -8.77 6.33 -6.68
N ILE A 238 -8.75 7.25 -7.65
CA ILE A 238 -8.30 7.01 -9.03
C ILE A 238 -7.51 8.25 -9.47
N GLY A 239 -6.18 8.14 -9.50
CA GLY A 239 -5.30 9.28 -9.68
C GLY A 239 -5.54 10.32 -8.57
N ASP A 240 -5.80 11.56 -8.96
CA ASP A 240 -6.10 12.70 -8.10
C ASP A 240 -7.60 12.88 -7.75
N ARG A 241 -8.44 11.89 -8.02
CA ARG A 241 -9.88 11.92 -7.74
C ARG A 241 -10.23 10.90 -6.67
N ALA A 242 -11.06 11.28 -5.72
CA ALA A 242 -11.52 10.36 -4.67
C ALA A 242 -13.00 10.55 -4.31
N TRP A 243 -13.63 9.45 -3.92
CA TRP A 243 -15.01 9.41 -3.41
C TRP A 243 -15.02 8.71 -2.06
N SER A 244 -15.75 9.26 -1.08
CA SER A 244 -15.88 8.58 0.20
C SER A 244 -16.54 7.21 0.01
N LEU A 245 -16.02 6.19 0.70
CA LEU A 245 -16.60 4.86 0.66
C LEU A 245 -18.03 4.85 1.21
N GLU A 246 -18.34 5.72 2.17
CA GLU A 246 -19.68 5.86 2.73
C GLU A 246 -20.69 6.35 1.68
N LEU A 247 -20.30 7.33 0.84
CA LEU A 247 -21.11 7.77 -0.28
C LEU A 247 -21.39 6.62 -1.26
N LEU A 248 -20.32 5.89 -1.64
CA LEU A 248 -20.45 4.76 -2.55
C LEU A 248 -21.30 3.63 -1.94
N ARG A 249 -21.16 3.39 -0.62
CA ARG A 249 -21.99 2.43 0.12
C ARG A 249 -23.48 2.79 0.09
N ARG A 250 -23.81 4.09 0.25
CA ARG A 250 -25.21 4.57 0.18
C ARG A 250 -25.78 4.44 -1.25
N LYS A 251 -25.03 4.93 -2.23
CA LYS A 251 -25.47 4.97 -3.64
C LYS A 251 -25.37 3.62 -4.35
N LYS A 252 -24.57 2.66 -3.82
CA LYS A 252 -24.24 1.34 -4.42
C LYS A 252 -23.53 1.44 -5.78
N ARG A 253 -23.73 2.52 -6.50
CA ARG A 253 -23.13 2.82 -7.81
C ARG A 253 -22.97 4.32 -7.99
N ILE A 254 -21.81 4.72 -8.47
CA ILE A 254 -21.49 6.10 -8.88
C ILE A 254 -20.95 6.03 -10.31
N GLU A 255 -21.46 6.93 -11.16
CA GLU A 255 -20.93 7.17 -12.50
C GLU A 255 -20.29 8.56 -12.51
N ALA A 256 -19.01 8.65 -12.91
CA ALA A 256 -18.24 9.88 -12.88
C ALA A 256 -17.42 10.02 -14.17
N GLY A 257 -18.06 10.56 -15.20
CA GLY A 257 -17.53 10.55 -16.57
C GLY A 257 -17.55 9.14 -17.16
N ASP A 258 -16.40 8.65 -17.56
CA ASP A 258 -16.21 7.30 -18.08
C ASP A 258 -16.05 6.23 -16.98
N LEU A 259 -15.90 6.65 -15.71
CA LEU A 259 -15.71 5.75 -14.57
C LEU A 259 -17.05 5.26 -14.00
N VAL A 260 -17.08 3.99 -13.64
CA VAL A 260 -18.18 3.33 -12.95
C VAL A 260 -17.65 2.67 -11.68
N LEU A 261 -18.04 3.22 -10.53
CA LEU A 261 -17.72 2.71 -9.22
C LEU A 261 -18.92 1.92 -8.68
N THR A 262 -18.69 0.74 -8.13
CA THR A 262 -19.74 -0.09 -7.53
C THR A 262 -19.32 -0.61 -6.17
N TRP A 263 -20.30 -0.77 -5.27
CA TRP A 263 -20.12 -1.34 -3.95
C TRP A 263 -21.11 -2.46 -3.68
N ARG A 264 -20.65 -3.51 -3.01
CA ARG A 264 -21.51 -4.57 -2.45
C ARG A 264 -20.91 -5.13 -1.16
N PRO A 265 -21.73 -5.65 -0.20
CA PRO A 265 -21.23 -6.18 1.06
C PRO A 265 -20.40 -7.45 0.88
N GLY A 266 -19.76 -7.90 1.97
CA GLY A 266 -19.15 -9.23 2.09
C GLY A 266 -17.62 -9.23 2.10
N GLN A 267 -16.97 -8.13 2.49
CA GLN A 267 -15.52 -8.06 2.72
C GLN A 267 -15.23 -7.49 4.10
N ASN A 268 -14.44 -8.19 4.91
CA ASN A 268 -14.05 -7.71 6.23
C ASN A 268 -12.93 -6.66 6.17
N SER A 269 -12.93 -5.78 7.17
CA SER A 269 -11.75 -4.94 7.44
C SER A 269 -10.63 -5.77 8.07
N ALA A 270 -9.40 -5.62 7.56
CA ALA A 270 -8.22 -6.22 8.18
C ALA A 270 -7.67 -5.41 9.39
N LEU A 271 -8.26 -4.22 9.67
CA LEU A 271 -7.74 -3.23 10.62
C LEU A 271 -8.74 -2.90 11.76
N ASP A 272 -9.85 -3.67 11.85
CA ASP A 272 -10.93 -3.43 12.80
C ASP A 272 -10.74 -4.28 14.06
N GLU A 273 -10.72 -5.60 13.94
CA GLU A 273 -10.65 -6.52 15.06
C GLU A 273 -9.27 -7.23 15.13
N ALA A 274 -8.98 -7.86 16.28
CA ALA A 274 -7.76 -8.64 16.46
C ALA A 274 -7.69 -9.85 15.51
N LEU A 275 -8.84 -10.40 15.12
CA LEU A 275 -8.95 -11.43 14.08
C LEU A 275 -9.62 -10.81 12.84
N ILE A 276 -8.98 -10.90 11.68
CA ILE A 276 -9.49 -10.31 10.43
C ILE A 276 -10.87 -10.87 10.07
N GLU A 277 -11.12 -12.14 10.36
CA GLU A 277 -12.43 -12.77 10.10
C GLU A 277 -13.58 -12.21 10.94
N GLN A 278 -13.28 -11.49 12.02
CA GLN A 278 -14.26 -10.84 12.90
C GLN A 278 -14.41 -9.34 12.57
N GLY A 279 -13.59 -8.80 11.68
CA GLY A 279 -13.65 -7.40 11.29
C GLY A 279 -14.99 -7.04 10.66
N ARG A 280 -15.44 -5.79 10.84
CA ARG A 280 -16.69 -5.30 10.24
C ARG A 280 -16.67 -5.40 8.73
N ASP A 281 -17.85 -5.57 8.14
CA ASP A 281 -18.03 -5.55 6.69
C ASP A 281 -17.83 -4.12 6.14
N VAL A 282 -16.76 -3.93 5.39
CA VAL A 282 -16.45 -2.68 4.67
C VAL A 282 -16.91 -2.73 3.21
N GLY A 283 -17.28 -3.92 2.74
CA GLY A 283 -17.75 -4.16 1.39
C GLY A 283 -16.65 -4.24 0.35
N ASN A 284 -17.08 -4.68 -0.81
CA ASN A 284 -16.24 -4.86 -1.99
C ASN A 284 -16.45 -3.68 -2.94
N VAL A 285 -15.37 -3.08 -3.39
CA VAL A 285 -15.36 -1.99 -4.37
C VAL A 285 -14.85 -2.52 -5.70
N VAL A 286 -15.51 -2.14 -6.78
CA VAL A 286 -15.01 -2.36 -8.14
C VAL A 286 -15.09 -1.06 -8.91
N VAL A 287 -13.98 -0.65 -9.51
CA VAL A 287 -13.93 0.50 -10.41
C VAL A 287 -13.59 0.03 -11.80
N ARG A 288 -14.39 0.49 -12.77
CA ARG A 288 -14.18 0.21 -14.18
C ARG A 288 -14.32 1.47 -15.01
N ARG A 289 -13.70 1.47 -16.17
CA ARG A 289 -13.83 2.51 -17.19
C ARG A 289 -14.66 2.02 -18.35
N ARG A 290 -15.49 2.89 -18.91
CA ARG A 290 -16.17 2.66 -20.20
C ARG A 290 -15.17 2.84 -21.33
N ASP A 291 -14.98 1.80 -22.11
CA ASP A 291 -14.12 1.80 -23.29
C ASP A 291 -14.84 1.05 -24.42
N GLY A 292 -15.14 1.75 -25.52
CA GLY A 292 -15.83 1.17 -26.68
C GLY A 292 -17.12 0.39 -26.35
N GLY A 293 -17.91 0.85 -25.35
CA GLY A 293 -19.12 0.19 -24.88
C GLY A 293 -18.89 -0.97 -23.89
N ARG A 294 -17.66 -1.31 -23.57
CA ARG A 294 -17.29 -2.31 -22.55
C ARG A 294 -16.87 -1.63 -21.25
N LEU A 295 -16.91 -2.41 -20.15
CA LEU A 295 -16.36 -2.00 -18.87
C LEU A 295 -15.05 -2.74 -18.64
N VAL A 296 -13.94 -2.00 -18.62
CA VAL A 296 -12.58 -2.53 -18.38
C VAL A 296 -12.12 -2.16 -16.96
N ASP A 297 -11.41 -3.06 -16.31
CA ASP A 297 -10.83 -2.80 -14.99
C ASP A 297 -9.73 -1.73 -15.11
N VAL A 298 -9.64 -0.87 -14.11
CA VAL A 298 -8.60 0.17 -14.00
C VAL A 298 -7.89 0.05 -12.66
N ALA A 299 -6.68 0.60 -12.56
CA ALA A 299 -6.02 0.73 -11.27
C ALA A 299 -6.75 1.76 -10.40
N TYR A 300 -7.05 1.37 -9.15
CA TYR A 300 -7.69 2.22 -8.14
C TYR A 300 -7.18 1.85 -6.75
N GLY A 301 -7.40 2.75 -5.77
CA GLY A 301 -7.14 2.50 -4.35
C GLY A 301 -8.44 2.44 -3.53
N VAL A 302 -8.38 1.80 -2.37
CA VAL A 302 -9.36 1.93 -1.29
C VAL A 302 -8.59 2.34 -0.05
N ASP A 303 -8.22 3.62 0.00
CA ASP A 303 -7.25 4.17 0.92
C ASP A 303 -7.94 4.86 2.09
N PHE A 304 -7.18 5.21 3.13
CA PHE A 304 -7.66 6.18 4.11
C PHE A 304 -7.59 7.61 3.56
N ALA A 305 -8.56 8.43 3.92
CA ALA A 305 -8.69 9.81 3.44
C ALA A 305 -7.45 10.66 3.72
N PHE A 306 -6.78 10.46 4.87
CA PHE A 306 -5.54 11.18 5.19
C PHE A 306 -4.41 10.83 4.22
N ALA A 307 -4.30 9.56 3.81
CA ALA A 307 -3.26 9.13 2.90
C ALA A 307 -3.49 9.72 1.51
N PHE A 308 -4.71 9.65 0.99
CA PHE A 308 -5.06 10.32 -0.25
C PHE A 308 -4.73 11.82 -0.21
N HIS A 309 -5.20 12.53 0.82
CA HIS A 309 -4.95 13.96 0.97
C HIS A 309 -3.46 14.32 1.12
N ALA A 310 -2.66 13.46 1.76
CA ALA A 310 -1.23 13.70 1.94
C ALA A 310 -0.44 13.65 0.62
N PHE A 311 -0.89 12.85 -0.35
CA PHE A 311 -0.25 12.72 -1.67
C PHE A 311 -0.93 13.58 -2.76
N TYR A 312 -2.19 13.97 -2.55
CA TYR A 312 -2.97 14.83 -3.43
C TYR A 312 -3.65 15.94 -2.61
N PRO A 313 -2.87 16.90 -2.05
CA PRO A 313 -3.38 17.89 -1.08
C PRO A 313 -4.41 18.85 -1.68
N ASP A 314 -4.35 19.12 -2.98
CA ASP A 314 -5.26 20.02 -3.69
C ASP A 314 -6.48 19.30 -4.28
N ALA A 315 -6.53 17.98 -4.16
CA ALA A 315 -7.61 17.17 -4.69
C ALA A 315 -8.81 17.11 -3.73
N GLU A 316 -10.00 17.18 -4.29
CA GLU A 316 -11.25 17.06 -3.54
C GLU A 316 -11.62 15.59 -3.30
N ILE A 317 -12.16 15.32 -2.09
CA ILE A 317 -12.80 14.04 -1.77
C ILE A 317 -14.32 14.25 -1.83
N VAL A 318 -14.98 13.64 -2.79
CA VAL A 318 -16.45 13.74 -2.96
C VAL A 318 -17.13 12.95 -1.84
N THR A 319 -17.94 13.62 -1.03
CA THR A 319 -18.63 13.04 0.15
C THR A 319 -20.15 13.02 0.02
N GLU A 320 -20.73 13.73 -0.97
CA GLU A 320 -22.18 13.89 -1.20
C GLU A 320 -22.63 13.57 -2.63
#